data_611de16a86bfbda0eaecbea66415c63c
#
_entry.id   611de16a86bfbda0eaecbea66415c63c
#
_cell.length_a   1.000
_cell.length_b   1.000
_cell.length_c   1.000
_cell.angle_alpha   90.00
_cell.angle_beta   90.00
_cell.angle_gamma   90.00
#
_symmetry.space_group_name_H-M   'P 1'
#
loop_
_entity.id
_entity.type
_entity.pdbx_description
1 polymer ?
#
loop_
_entity_poly.entity_id
_entity_poly.type
_entity_poly.pdbx_seq_one_letter_code
_entity_poly.pdbx_strand_id
1 'polypeptide(L)'
;MKLEESSKKKFYQWLPKERRAFLTEKGIKLSEIDPGTLERLDQLSENVIGQVRLPLGVLPKLIVNGKDYQVPMAVEEPSVVAAANHAAKIFNQNGGAVADSKRNGIYGQIVLEVTDNFDLTKFTTEFPQLISLANKKFVSLVKHGGGVRKIEASQKENLVFLRVLVDPAEAMGANKTNAILEFLGNELEKQPDIEQTLYAILSNYPTQLTSAKVSLSLDSVGGLKVAKKIVLLSKIGQADIYRAVTNNKGIMNGIDSVLVATGNDYRGVEAATAVWANKNGAYTSLSKWKIEEDRLVGTVTVPLAIGVVGGSIKARRDVQQSFSLLGNISAKQLAEVIATTGLANNFSALLAISTKGIQAGHMKLQARNLVATLKASEGEKAIVLKKLQESKKYTQEAAFEFLSEIRKDQK
;
A
#
# COMPACT_ATOMS: atom_id res chain seq x y z
N MET A 1 24.61 40.74 0.90
CA MET A 1 23.71 41.18 2.01
C MET A 1 22.58 40.20 2.36
N LYS A 2 22.07 39.35 1.46
CA LYS A 2 21.02 38.32 1.80
C LYS A 2 21.55 37.00 2.35
N LEU A 3 22.81 36.67 2.18
CA LEU A 3 23.43 35.42 2.66
C LEU A 3 23.87 35.46 4.13
N GLU A 4 24.17 36.65 4.67
CA GLU A 4 24.59 36.81 6.07
C GLU A 4 23.42 36.66 7.07
N GLU A 5 22.21 37.07 6.68
CA GLU A 5 21.02 36.84 7.53
C GLU A 5 20.56 35.36 7.53
N SER A 6 20.85 34.59 6.47
CA SER A 6 20.54 33.15 6.42
C SER A 6 21.47 32.32 7.32
N SER A 7 22.64 32.83 7.70
CA SER A 7 23.61 32.13 8.55
C SER A 7 23.12 31.86 9.97
N LYS A 8 22.06 32.55 10.43
CA LYS A 8 21.45 32.35 11.77
C LYS A 8 20.22 31.43 11.76
N LYS A 9 19.63 31.16 10.61
CA LYS A 9 18.44 30.29 10.51
C LYS A 9 18.85 28.86 10.18
N LYS A 10 18.25 27.90 10.87
CA LYS A 10 18.41 26.47 10.53
C LYS A 10 17.73 26.16 9.19
N PHE A 11 18.18 25.18 8.45
CA PHE A 11 17.72 24.84 7.09
C PHE A 11 16.19 24.65 7.00
N TYR A 12 15.57 24.06 8.02
CA TYR A 12 14.11 23.89 8.08
C TYR A 12 13.33 25.20 8.21
N GLN A 13 13.97 26.27 8.65
CA GLN A 13 13.36 27.60 8.79
C GLN A 13 13.44 28.42 7.50
N TRP A 14 14.16 27.95 6.51
CA TRP A 14 14.26 28.62 5.22
C TRP A 14 12.99 28.40 4.41
N LEU A 15 12.66 29.35 3.55
CA LEU A 15 11.60 29.14 2.55
C LEU A 15 12.04 28.11 1.52
N PRO A 16 11.12 27.34 0.91
CA PRO A 16 11.47 26.34 -0.10
C PRO A 16 12.32 26.91 -1.26
N LYS A 17 12.04 28.15 -1.69
CA LYS A 17 12.84 28.85 -2.71
C LYS A 17 14.28 29.12 -2.28
N GLU A 18 14.50 29.41 -0.98
CA GLU A 18 15.83 29.68 -0.43
C GLU A 18 16.65 28.39 -0.35
N ARG A 19 16.01 27.27 0.08
CA ARG A 19 16.63 25.93 0.07
C ARG A 19 17.06 25.53 -1.34
N ARG A 20 16.21 25.79 -2.35
CA ARG A 20 16.51 25.48 -3.76
C ARG A 20 17.65 26.35 -4.28
N ALA A 21 17.67 27.64 -4.02
CA ALA A 21 18.76 28.55 -4.42
C ALA A 21 20.11 28.09 -3.83
N PHE A 22 20.16 27.78 -2.55
CA PHE A 22 21.34 27.27 -1.88
C PHE A 22 21.88 25.97 -2.52
N LEU A 23 21.00 25.05 -2.88
CA LEU A 23 21.39 23.80 -3.54
C LEU A 23 21.90 24.05 -4.97
N THR A 24 21.26 24.97 -5.70
CA THR A 24 21.69 25.36 -7.05
C THR A 24 23.06 26.04 -7.06
N GLU A 25 23.34 26.91 -6.08
CA GLU A 25 24.67 27.51 -5.88
C GLU A 25 25.76 26.46 -5.61
N LYS A 26 25.40 25.31 -5.02
CA LYS A 26 26.27 24.17 -4.85
C LYS A 26 26.39 23.26 -6.10
N GLY A 27 25.84 23.69 -7.24
CA GLY A 27 25.91 22.95 -8.51
C GLY A 27 24.87 21.83 -8.63
N ILE A 28 23.87 21.73 -7.72
CA ILE A 28 22.84 20.70 -7.78
C ILE A 28 21.76 21.14 -8.78
N LYS A 29 21.51 20.33 -9.80
CA LYS A 29 20.45 20.54 -10.79
C LYS A 29 19.12 20.05 -10.23
N LEU A 30 18.20 20.96 -9.97
CA LEU A 30 16.85 20.66 -9.51
C LEU A 30 15.85 20.76 -10.65
N SER A 31 14.89 19.85 -10.71
CA SER A 31 13.79 19.91 -11.67
C SER A 31 12.92 21.15 -11.43
N GLU A 32 12.33 21.66 -12.50
CA GLU A 32 11.34 22.75 -12.40
C GLU A 32 10.10 22.29 -11.61
N ILE A 33 9.55 23.22 -10.84
CA ILE A 33 8.33 23.01 -10.05
C ILE A 33 7.60 24.35 -9.95
N ASP A 34 6.30 24.33 -10.11
CA ASP A 34 5.45 25.48 -9.88
C ASP A 34 5.56 25.99 -8.44
N PRO A 35 5.78 27.30 -8.20
CA PRO A 35 5.96 27.86 -6.87
C PRO A 35 4.81 27.55 -5.91
N GLY A 36 3.56 27.67 -6.37
CA GLY A 36 2.39 27.35 -5.54
C GLY A 36 2.28 25.86 -5.18
N THR A 37 2.78 24.98 -6.04
CA THR A 37 2.90 23.55 -5.72
C THR A 37 3.99 23.32 -4.68
N LEU A 38 5.13 23.98 -4.82
CA LEU A 38 6.25 23.87 -3.88
C LEU A 38 5.84 24.33 -2.48
N GLU A 39 5.12 25.45 -2.36
CA GLU A 39 4.61 25.96 -1.09
C GLU A 39 3.60 25.01 -0.44
N ARG A 40 2.69 24.43 -1.21
CA ARG A 40 1.74 23.42 -0.68
C ARG A 40 2.45 22.17 -0.17
N LEU A 41 3.50 21.71 -0.86
CA LEU A 41 4.28 20.55 -0.42
C LEU A 41 5.05 20.83 0.87
N ASP A 42 5.56 22.06 1.06
CA ASP A 42 6.26 22.48 2.28
C ASP A 42 5.34 22.52 3.52
N GLN A 43 4.03 22.62 3.31
CA GLN A 43 3.04 22.49 4.38
C GLN A 43 2.77 21.01 4.77
N LEU A 44 3.19 20.06 3.95
CA LEU A 44 2.95 18.63 4.17
C LEU A 44 4.16 17.91 4.77
N SER A 45 5.37 18.43 4.55
CA SER A 45 6.62 17.83 5.05
C SER A 45 7.71 18.87 5.22
N GLU A 46 8.72 18.55 6.01
CA GLU A 46 9.84 19.42 6.31
C GLU A 46 10.88 19.43 5.17
N ASN A 47 11.61 20.54 5.08
CA ASN A 47 12.77 20.71 4.19
C ASN A 47 12.47 20.43 2.70
N VAL A 48 11.26 20.67 2.27
CA VAL A 48 10.85 20.39 0.89
C VAL A 48 11.65 21.23 -0.11
N ILE A 49 12.16 20.57 -1.16
CA ILE A 49 12.89 21.17 -2.27
C ILE A 49 12.29 20.84 -3.63
N GLY A 50 11.29 19.96 -3.69
CA GLY A 50 10.67 19.50 -4.92
C GLY A 50 9.70 18.36 -4.69
N GLN A 51 9.41 17.62 -5.74
CA GLN A 51 8.52 16.45 -5.70
C GLN A 51 9.09 15.29 -6.51
N VAL A 52 8.79 14.08 -6.09
CA VAL A 52 8.96 12.86 -6.90
C VAL A 52 7.60 12.54 -7.54
N ARG A 53 7.59 12.35 -8.86
CA ARG A 53 6.36 12.07 -9.62
C ARG A 53 6.28 10.59 -9.94
N LEU A 54 5.18 9.96 -9.55
CA LEU A 54 4.83 8.60 -9.95
C LEU A 54 3.72 8.66 -11.01
N PRO A 55 3.74 7.78 -12.02
CA PRO A 55 2.62 7.63 -12.93
C PRO A 55 1.36 7.22 -12.16
N LEU A 56 0.24 7.89 -12.41
CA LEU A 56 -1.08 7.50 -11.93
C LEU A 56 -1.82 6.81 -13.07
N GLY A 57 -1.93 5.49 -12.99
CA GLY A 57 -2.73 4.66 -13.89
C GLY A 57 -4.13 4.42 -13.34
N VAL A 58 -4.97 3.80 -14.15
CA VAL A 58 -6.32 3.38 -13.75
C VAL A 58 -6.60 1.96 -14.20
N LEU A 59 -7.18 1.17 -13.32
CA LEU A 59 -7.88 -0.06 -13.63
C LEU A 59 -9.35 0.32 -13.91
N PRO A 60 -9.80 0.37 -15.18
CA PRO A 60 -11.03 1.06 -15.55
C PRO A 60 -12.30 0.33 -15.08
N LYS A 61 -12.20 -0.98 -14.81
CA LYS A 61 -13.35 -1.76 -14.31
C LYS A 61 -12.85 -2.94 -13.47
N LEU A 62 -13.23 -2.95 -12.18
CA LEU A 62 -13.07 -4.08 -11.28
C LEU A 62 -14.42 -4.33 -10.57
N ILE A 63 -14.98 -5.53 -10.71
CA ILE A 63 -16.21 -5.92 -10.02
C ILE A 63 -15.84 -6.56 -8.67
N VAL A 64 -16.30 -5.93 -7.58
CA VAL A 64 -16.16 -6.46 -6.22
C VAL A 64 -17.51 -6.42 -5.53
N ASN A 65 -17.97 -7.53 -5.01
CA ASN A 65 -19.28 -7.67 -4.36
C ASN A 65 -20.45 -7.15 -5.23
N GLY A 66 -20.38 -7.37 -6.55
CA GLY A 66 -21.38 -6.96 -7.52
C GLY A 66 -21.36 -5.47 -7.90
N LYS A 67 -20.45 -4.67 -7.35
CA LYS A 67 -20.28 -3.25 -7.67
C LYS A 67 -19.04 -3.01 -8.53
N ASP A 68 -19.18 -2.14 -9.54
CA ASP A 68 -18.09 -1.71 -10.42
C ASP A 68 -17.27 -0.60 -9.78
N TYR A 69 -15.95 -0.72 -9.87
CA TYR A 69 -15.01 0.31 -9.42
C TYR A 69 -14.01 0.68 -10.50
N GLN A 70 -13.68 1.96 -10.59
CA GLN A 70 -12.51 2.49 -11.29
C GLN A 70 -11.39 2.66 -10.26
N VAL A 71 -10.32 1.86 -10.37
CA VAL A 71 -9.31 1.79 -9.32
C VAL A 71 -8.06 2.58 -9.71
N PRO A 72 -7.73 3.68 -9.01
CA PRO A 72 -6.48 4.41 -9.22
C PRO A 72 -5.29 3.61 -8.74
N MET A 73 -4.21 3.62 -9.51
CA MET A 73 -2.97 2.89 -9.21
C MET A 73 -1.77 3.80 -9.48
N ALA A 74 -1.05 4.20 -8.45
CA ALA A 74 0.19 4.98 -8.56
C ALA A 74 1.40 4.06 -8.40
N VAL A 75 2.18 3.89 -9.45
CA VAL A 75 3.32 2.96 -9.45
C VAL A 75 4.30 3.33 -10.55
N GLU A 76 5.61 3.18 -10.27
CA GLU A 76 6.69 3.37 -11.23
C GLU A 76 7.00 2.12 -12.06
N GLU A 77 6.68 0.94 -11.55
CA GLU A 77 7.03 -0.33 -12.19
C GLU A 77 6.11 -0.60 -13.39
N PRO A 78 6.67 -0.80 -14.58
CA PRO A 78 5.90 -1.18 -15.76
C PRO A 78 5.17 -2.51 -15.55
N SER A 79 4.05 -2.67 -16.21
CA SER A 79 3.21 -3.89 -16.23
C SER A 79 2.28 -4.09 -15.02
N VAL A 80 2.46 -3.42 -13.90
CA VAL A 80 1.61 -3.61 -12.71
C VAL A 80 0.14 -3.29 -13.03
N VAL A 81 -0.11 -2.11 -13.60
CA VAL A 81 -1.47 -1.69 -14.01
C VAL A 81 -2.02 -2.58 -15.13
N ALA A 82 -1.18 -2.94 -16.10
CA ALA A 82 -1.58 -3.82 -17.21
C ALA A 82 -1.92 -5.24 -16.72
N ALA A 83 -1.17 -5.76 -15.77
CA ALA A 83 -1.42 -7.06 -15.14
C ALA A 83 -2.76 -7.05 -14.37
N ALA A 84 -3.01 -6.01 -13.56
CA ALA A 84 -4.28 -5.84 -12.87
C ALA A 84 -5.46 -5.77 -13.86
N ASN A 85 -5.33 -5.00 -14.95
CA ASN A 85 -6.34 -4.90 -16.00
C ASN A 85 -6.65 -6.24 -16.67
N HIS A 86 -5.60 -7.01 -17.00
CA HIS A 86 -5.76 -8.32 -17.62
C HIS A 86 -6.52 -9.29 -16.70
N ALA A 87 -6.12 -9.36 -15.43
CA ALA A 87 -6.81 -10.20 -14.44
C ALA A 87 -8.24 -9.73 -14.19
N ALA A 88 -8.47 -8.43 -14.01
CA ALA A 88 -9.79 -7.88 -13.77
C ALA A 88 -10.77 -8.21 -14.91
N LYS A 89 -10.33 -8.18 -16.16
CA LYS A 89 -11.15 -8.61 -17.30
C LYS A 89 -11.63 -10.06 -17.14
N ILE A 90 -10.73 -10.96 -16.74
CA ILE A 90 -11.06 -12.38 -16.51
C ILE A 90 -11.97 -12.51 -15.28
N PHE A 91 -11.68 -11.81 -14.18
CA PHE A 91 -12.53 -11.81 -12.98
C PHE A 91 -13.94 -11.34 -13.30
N ASN A 92 -14.07 -10.21 -14.00
CA ASN A 92 -15.36 -9.62 -14.37
C ASN A 92 -16.20 -10.53 -15.26
N GLN A 93 -15.57 -11.27 -16.20
CA GLN A 93 -16.23 -12.28 -17.04
C GLN A 93 -16.77 -13.47 -16.23
N ASN A 94 -16.24 -13.68 -15.02
CA ASN A 94 -16.64 -14.74 -14.10
C ASN A 94 -17.48 -14.23 -12.91
N GLY A 95 -18.08 -13.04 -13.01
CA GLY A 95 -18.93 -12.45 -11.98
C GLY A 95 -18.22 -11.55 -10.98
N GLY A 96 -16.92 -11.30 -11.16
CA GLY A 96 -16.11 -10.47 -10.27
C GLY A 96 -15.55 -11.20 -9.05
N ALA A 97 -15.12 -10.44 -8.06
CA ALA A 97 -14.63 -10.96 -6.79
C ALA A 97 -15.66 -10.81 -5.68
N VAL A 98 -15.63 -11.74 -4.73
CA VAL A 98 -16.31 -11.59 -3.42
C VAL A 98 -15.24 -11.28 -2.39
N ALA A 99 -15.43 -10.21 -1.64
CA ALA A 99 -14.47 -9.78 -0.63
C ALA A 99 -15.17 -9.38 0.68
N ASP A 100 -14.46 -9.54 1.79
CA ASP A 100 -14.95 -9.11 3.11
C ASP A 100 -13.80 -8.52 3.92
N SER A 101 -14.02 -7.35 4.51
CA SER A 101 -13.07 -6.67 5.38
C SER A 101 -13.61 -6.60 6.81
N LYS A 102 -12.84 -7.16 7.74
CA LYS A 102 -13.13 -7.10 9.17
C LYS A 102 -12.55 -5.82 9.75
N ARG A 103 -13.40 -4.81 9.93
CA ARG A 103 -13.03 -3.51 10.51
C ARG A 103 -13.09 -3.54 12.03
N ASN A 104 -12.26 -4.40 12.67
CA ASN A 104 -12.27 -4.63 14.12
C ASN A 104 -11.36 -3.68 14.92
N GLY A 105 -10.70 -2.73 14.26
CA GLY A 105 -9.84 -1.74 14.90
C GLY A 105 -8.35 -1.99 14.69
N ILE A 106 -7.55 -1.09 15.24
CA ILE A 106 -6.08 -1.17 15.26
C ILE A 106 -5.59 -1.25 16.70
N TYR A 107 -4.48 -1.94 16.93
CA TYR A 107 -3.89 -2.00 18.25
C TYR A 107 -3.00 -0.77 18.52
N GLY A 108 -3.02 -0.34 19.78
CA GLY A 108 -1.97 0.45 20.37
C GLY A 108 -1.36 -0.29 21.56
N GLN A 109 -0.19 0.12 21.97
CA GLN A 109 0.51 -0.44 23.12
C GLN A 109 0.90 0.66 24.08
N ILE A 110 0.64 0.42 25.39
CA ILE A 110 1.18 1.20 26.51
C ILE A 110 2.05 0.24 27.31
N VAL A 111 3.26 0.64 27.60
CA VAL A 111 4.14 -0.12 28.50
C VAL A 111 4.38 0.67 29.76
N LEU A 112 4.07 0.04 30.88
CA LEU A 112 4.21 0.60 32.20
C LEU A 112 5.36 -0.09 32.94
N GLU A 113 6.13 0.67 33.69
CA GLU A 113 6.98 0.17 34.75
C GLU A 113 6.21 0.22 36.06
N VAL A 114 6.22 -0.88 36.82
CA VAL A 114 5.40 -1.04 38.00
C VAL A 114 6.24 -1.47 39.19
N THR A 115 5.74 -1.18 40.42
CA THR A 115 6.36 -1.59 41.65
C THR A 115 6.17 -3.09 41.95
N ASP A 116 6.92 -3.62 42.90
CA ASP A 116 6.78 -5.02 43.35
C ASP A 116 5.40 -5.33 43.94
N ASN A 117 4.65 -4.31 44.37
CA ASN A 117 3.29 -4.45 44.92
C ASN A 117 2.18 -4.48 43.89
N PHE A 118 2.50 -4.32 42.62
CA PHE A 118 1.53 -4.27 41.52
C PHE A 118 0.80 -5.64 41.36
N ASP A 119 -0.52 -5.59 41.38
CA ASP A 119 -1.38 -6.77 41.15
C ASP A 119 -2.09 -6.67 39.80
N LEU A 120 -1.59 -7.42 38.82
CA LEU A 120 -2.16 -7.48 37.48
C LEU A 120 -3.62 -7.94 37.46
N THR A 121 -4.01 -8.87 38.34
CA THR A 121 -5.37 -9.39 38.40
C THR A 121 -6.35 -8.30 38.85
N LYS A 122 -6.00 -7.56 39.87
CA LYS A 122 -6.77 -6.41 40.35
C LYS A 122 -6.84 -5.32 39.26
N PHE A 123 -5.72 -5.01 38.67
CA PHE A 123 -5.61 -3.98 37.61
C PHE A 123 -6.52 -4.26 36.40
N THR A 124 -6.63 -5.53 35.97
CA THR A 124 -7.50 -5.89 34.85
C THR A 124 -8.99 -5.65 35.13
N THR A 125 -9.40 -5.58 36.40
CA THR A 125 -10.81 -5.27 36.77
C THR A 125 -11.18 -3.82 36.46
N GLU A 126 -10.20 -2.93 36.26
CA GLU A 126 -10.39 -1.51 35.97
C GLU A 126 -10.56 -1.22 34.47
N PHE A 127 -10.30 -2.20 33.61
CA PHE A 127 -10.34 -1.99 32.14
C PHE A 127 -11.69 -1.45 31.61
N PRO A 128 -12.86 -1.90 32.10
CA PRO A 128 -14.13 -1.31 31.69
C PRO A 128 -14.23 0.20 32.01
N GLN A 129 -13.65 0.62 33.15
CA GLN A 129 -13.63 2.02 33.56
C GLN A 129 -12.68 2.85 32.68
N LEU A 130 -11.49 2.32 32.39
CA LEU A 130 -10.52 2.96 31.49
C LEU A 130 -11.08 3.11 30.07
N ILE A 131 -11.77 2.09 29.55
CA ILE A 131 -12.45 2.16 28.24
C ILE A 131 -13.52 3.25 28.27
N SER A 132 -14.35 3.30 29.32
CA SER A 132 -15.39 4.32 29.47
C SER A 132 -14.79 5.73 29.54
N LEU A 133 -13.70 5.89 30.30
CA LEU A 133 -12.99 7.16 30.47
C LEU A 133 -12.44 7.66 29.14
N ALA A 134 -11.75 6.81 28.38
CA ALA A 134 -11.22 7.13 27.06
C ALA A 134 -12.36 7.51 26.07
N ASN A 135 -13.43 6.72 26.04
CA ASN A 135 -14.55 6.97 25.13
C ASN A 135 -15.32 8.26 25.48
N LYS A 136 -15.42 8.62 26.77
CA LYS A 136 -15.94 9.94 27.20
C LYS A 136 -15.04 11.09 26.77
N LYS A 137 -13.72 10.94 26.88
CA LYS A 137 -12.75 11.96 26.43
C LYS A 137 -12.77 12.16 24.92
N PHE A 138 -12.90 11.06 24.16
CA PHE A 138 -12.87 11.07 22.69
C PHE A 138 -14.27 10.90 22.07
N VAL A 139 -15.26 11.60 22.61
CA VAL A 139 -16.68 11.54 22.23
C VAL A 139 -16.92 11.71 20.71
N SER A 140 -16.09 12.55 20.05
CA SER A 140 -16.21 12.76 18.60
C SER A 140 -15.96 11.46 17.83
N LEU A 141 -14.96 10.64 18.22
CA LEU A 141 -14.71 9.34 17.59
C LEU A 141 -15.89 8.39 17.82
N VAL A 142 -16.40 8.35 19.05
CA VAL A 142 -17.54 7.50 19.41
C VAL A 142 -18.81 7.86 18.63
N LYS A 143 -19.08 9.16 18.42
CA LYS A 143 -20.21 9.64 17.60
C LYS A 143 -20.13 9.18 16.14
N HIS A 144 -18.92 8.90 15.63
CA HIS A 144 -18.71 8.36 14.28
C HIS A 144 -18.62 6.82 14.25
N GLY A 145 -19.01 6.14 15.34
CA GLY A 145 -19.03 4.69 15.44
C GLY A 145 -17.74 4.04 15.92
N GLY A 146 -16.68 4.83 16.14
CA GLY A 146 -15.38 4.35 16.64
C GLY A 146 -15.28 4.30 18.17
N GLY A 147 -14.05 4.22 18.68
CA GLY A 147 -13.72 4.27 20.12
C GLY A 147 -12.84 3.11 20.58
N VAL A 148 -12.47 3.11 21.86
CA VAL A 148 -11.75 2.02 22.48
C VAL A 148 -12.71 0.83 22.68
N ARG A 149 -12.31 -0.34 22.18
CA ARG A 149 -13.13 -1.56 22.20
C ARG A 149 -12.66 -2.58 23.22
N LYS A 150 -11.35 -2.68 23.45
CA LYS A 150 -10.76 -3.70 24.29
C LYS A 150 -9.43 -3.24 24.86
N ILE A 151 -9.12 -3.65 26.08
CA ILE A 151 -7.79 -3.56 26.69
C ILE A 151 -7.42 -4.97 27.13
N GLU A 152 -6.19 -5.38 26.84
CA GLU A 152 -5.57 -6.62 27.30
C GLU A 152 -4.24 -6.28 27.96
N ALA A 153 -3.85 -7.02 28.98
CA ALA A 153 -2.57 -6.84 29.66
C ALA A 153 -1.80 -8.15 29.74
N SER A 154 -0.49 -8.03 29.77
CA SER A 154 0.44 -9.09 30.15
C SER A 154 1.59 -8.47 30.92
N GLN A 155 2.16 -9.20 31.86
CA GLN A 155 3.28 -8.74 32.68
C GLN A 155 4.50 -9.63 32.45
N LYS A 156 5.65 -9.00 32.44
CA LYS A 156 6.96 -9.65 32.42
C LYS A 156 7.87 -8.86 33.38
N GLU A 157 8.25 -9.47 34.47
CA GLU A 157 8.99 -8.79 35.55
C GLU A 157 8.24 -7.54 36.03
N ASN A 158 8.89 -6.39 36.15
CA ASN A 158 8.30 -5.11 36.49
C ASN A 158 7.66 -4.36 35.30
N LEU A 159 7.49 -5.00 34.13
CA LEU A 159 6.90 -4.39 32.95
C LEU A 159 5.51 -4.94 32.68
N VAL A 160 4.54 -4.04 32.54
CA VAL A 160 3.17 -4.36 32.13
C VAL A 160 2.92 -3.84 30.72
N PHE A 161 2.53 -4.76 29.84
CA PHE A 161 2.23 -4.47 28.42
C PHE A 161 0.72 -4.43 28.24
N LEU A 162 0.17 -3.25 28.02
CA LEU A 162 -1.23 -3.05 27.66
C LEU A 162 -1.38 -3.02 26.14
N ARG A 163 -2.33 -3.80 25.64
CA ARG A 163 -2.76 -3.77 24.23
C ARG A 163 -4.17 -3.19 24.17
N VAL A 164 -4.29 -2.03 23.57
CA VAL A 164 -5.54 -1.28 23.48
C VAL A 164 -6.06 -1.37 22.05
N LEU A 165 -7.21 -1.98 21.85
CA LEU A 165 -7.88 -2.05 20.54
C LEU A 165 -8.76 -0.83 20.36
N VAL A 166 -8.45 -0.02 19.35
CA VAL A 166 -9.18 1.20 19.00
C VAL A 166 -9.83 1.03 17.63
N ASP A 167 -11.13 1.23 17.55
CA ASP A 167 -11.86 1.32 16.29
C ASP A 167 -11.79 2.76 15.77
N PRO A 168 -11.12 2.99 14.63
CA PRO A 168 -10.93 4.33 14.09
C PRO A 168 -12.09 4.79 13.17
N ALA A 169 -13.18 4.06 13.08
CA ALA A 169 -14.28 4.25 12.13
C ALA A 169 -13.78 4.27 10.68
N GLU A 170 -14.06 5.31 9.91
CA GLU A 170 -13.69 5.43 8.49
C GLU A 170 -12.23 5.93 8.28
N ALA A 171 -11.50 6.24 9.36
CA ALA A 171 -10.09 6.64 9.28
C ALA A 171 -9.15 5.43 9.38
N MET A 172 -7.88 5.61 8.98
CA MET A 172 -6.79 4.69 9.31
C MET A 172 -6.55 4.64 10.83
N GLY A 173 -6.57 5.80 11.48
CA GLY A 173 -6.67 5.94 12.91
C GLY A 173 -5.40 6.26 13.69
N ALA A 174 -4.22 6.34 13.07
CA ALA A 174 -2.93 6.50 13.76
C ALA A 174 -2.90 7.62 14.80
N ASN A 175 -3.16 8.86 14.37
CA ASN A 175 -3.08 10.03 15.26
C ASN A 175 -4.10 9.96 16.40
N LYS A 176 -5.31 9.46 16.11
CA LYS A 176 -6.35 9.36 17.13
C LYS A 176 -6.01 8.27 18.15
N THR A 177 -5.48 7.14 17.70
CA THR A 177 -5.03 6.06 18.57
C THR A 177 -3.89 6.53 19.47
N ASN A 178 -2.86 7.20 18.92
CA ASN A 178 -1.77 7.74 19.73
C ASN A 178 -2.30 8.69 20.83
N ALA A 179 -3.19 9.64 20.47
CA ALA A 179 -3.78 10.55 21.45
C ALA A 179 -4.59 9.82 22.56
N ILE A 180 -5.27 8.72 22.22
CA ILE A 180 -5.98 7.89 23.19
C ILE A 180 -4.98 7.19 24.11
N LEU A 181 -3.91 6.63 23.57
CA LEU A 181 -2.91 5.89 24.35
C LEU A 181 -2.13 6.81 25.28
N GLU A 182 -1.70 7.98 24.81
CA GLU A 182 -1.05 9.01 25.63
C GLU A 182 -1.96 9.48 26.76
N PHE A 183 -3.25 9.71 26.47
CA PHE A 183 -4.23 10.05 27.49
C PHE A 183 -4.36 8.94 28.54
N LEU A 184 -4.50 7.69 28.13
CA LEU A 184 -4.60 6.56 29.04
C LEU A 184 -3.30 6.37 29.85
N GLY A 185 -2.12 6.50 29.24
CA GLY A 185 -0.83 6.46 29.92
C GLY A 185 -0.74 7.49 31.06
N ASN A 186 -1.08 8.74 30.75
CA ASN A 186 -1.12 9.83 31.75
C ASN A 186 -2.13 9.60 32.88
N GLU A 187 -3.26 8.94 32.60
CA GLU A 187 -4.22 8.60 33.67
C GLU A 187 -3.69 7.45 34.55
N LEU A 188 -3.02 6.47 33.95
CA LEU A 188 -2.45 5.33 34.63
C LEU A 188 -1.29 5.70 35.55
N GLU A 189 -0.44 6.65 35.18
CA GLU A 189 0.67 7.15 36.04
C GLU A 189 0.21 7.79 37.37
N LYS A 190 -1.09 8.07 37.52
CA LYS A 190 -1.63 8.57 38.77
C LYS A 190 -1.86 7.44 39.84
N GLN A 191 -1.75 6.18 39.44
CA GLN A 191 -1.92 5.03 40.33
C GLN A 191 -0.63 4.77 41.12
N PRO A 192 -0.73 4.44 42.42
CA PRO A 192 0.44 4.37 43.29
C PRO A 192 1.43 3.25 42.96
N ASP A 193 0.94 2.16 42.32
CA ASP A 193 1.77 1.00 41.97
C ASP A 193 2.36 1.10 40.54
N ILE A 194 2.16 2.23 39.85
CA ILE A 194 2.73 2.51 38.53
C ILE A 194 3.82 3.58 38.68
N GLU A 195 5.06 3.21 38.37
CA GLU A 195 6.19 4.13 38.47
C GLU A 195 6.24 5.12 37.30
N GLN A 196 6.05 4.61 36.08
CA GLN A 196 6.03 5.44 34.86
C GLN A 196 5.41 4.72 33.65
N THR A 197 4.98 5.51 32.69
CA THR A 197 4.68 5.05 31.33
C THR A 197 5.93 5.16 30.47
N LEU A 198 6.51 4.04 30.05
CA LEU A 198 7.72 4.02 29.23
C LEU A 198 7.43 4.51 27.78
N TYR A 199 6.30 4.10 27.23
CA TYR A 199 5.75 4.62 25.98
C TYR A 199 4.28 4.29 25.79
N ALA A 200 3.63 5.06 24.91
CA ALA A 200 2.24 4.89 24.53
C ALA A 200 2.12 5.22 23.02
N ILE A 201 2.05 4.19 22.16
CA ILE A 201 2.06 4.36 20.70
C ILE A 201 1.25 3.28 19.99
N LEU A 202 0.70 3.60 18.80
CA LEU A 202 0.04 2.63 17.95
C LEU A 202 0.98 1.47 17.58
N SER A 203 0.38 0.32 17.27
CA SER A 203 1.08 -0.84 16.71
C SER A 203 0.59 -1.13 15.29
N ASN A 204 1.52 -1.41 14.38
CA ASN A 204 1.22 -1.93 13.05
C ASN A 204 1.00 -3.45 13.05
N TYR A 205 0.73 -4.07 14.20
CA TYR A 205 0.42 -5.50 14.28
C TYR A 205 -0.80 -5.84 13.41
N PRO A 206 -0.80 -6.99 12.69
CA PRO A 206 -1.86 -7.36 11.77
C PRO A 206 -3.27 -7.32 12.38
N THR A 207 -4.09 -6.42 11.90
CA THR A 207 -5.51 -6.29 12.22
C THR A 207 -6.30 -5.96 10.95
N GLN A 208 -7.61 -5.80 11.06
CA GLN A 208 -8.48 -5.42 9.94
C GLN A 208 -8.25 -6.31 8.72
N LEU A 209 -8.26 -7.63 8.98
CA LEU A 209 -8.03 -8.63 7.93
C LEU A 209 -9.09 -8.51 6.85
N THR A 210 -8.62 -8.38 5.60
CA THR A 210 -9.47 -8.33 4.42
C THR A 210 -9.17 -9.53 3.54
N SER A 211 -10.21 -10.25 3.18
CA SER A 211 -10.13 -11.40 2.28
C SER A 211 -10.82 -11.08 0.95
N ALA A 212 -10.22 -11.54 -0.16
CA ALA A 212 -10.83 -11.54 -1.47
C ALA A 212 -10.79 -12.94 -2.08
N LYS A 213 -11.85 -13.31 -2.78
CA LYS A 213 -12.01 -14.61 -3.44
C LYS A 213 -12.54 -14.40 -4.86
N VAL A 214 -11.98 -15.17 -5.81
CA VAL A 214 -12.51 -15.29 -7.18
C VAL A 214 -12.73 -16.76 -7.52
N SER A 215 -13.70 -17.02 -8.39
CA SER A 215 -14.00 -18.37 -8.92
C SER A 215 -14.08 -18.27 -10.44
N LEU A 216 -13.12 -18.89 -11.15
CA LEU A 216 -12.89 -18.71 -12.58
C LEU A 216 -13.17 -20.02 -13.31
N SER A 217 -13.89 -19.96 -14.45
CA SER A 217 -14.02 -21.13 -15.31
C SER A 217 -12.66 -21.56 -15.86
N LEU A 218 -12.45 -22.86 -16.04
CA LEU A 218 -11.17 -23.36 -16.56
C LEU A 218 -10.87 -22.80 -17.95
N ASP A 219 -11.88 -22.59 -18.79
CA ASP A 219 -11.72 -22.02 -20.14
C ASP A 219 -11.19 -20.57 -20.09
N SER A 220 -11.68 -19.76 -19.13
CA SER A 220 -11.25 -18.37 -18.98
C SER A 220 -9.77 -18.22 -18.60
N VAL A 221 -9.15 -19.28 -18.08
CA VAL A 221 -7.73 -19.31 -17.68
C VAL A 221 -6.83 -20.08 -18.64
N GLY A 222 -7.36 -20.57 -19.76
CA GLY A 222 -6.61 -21.35 -20.77
C GLY A 222 -6.64 -22.86 -20.56
N GLY A 223 -7.65 -23.37 -19.88
CA GLY A 223 -7.94 -24.78 -19.72
C GLY A 223 -7.33 -25.44 -18.48
N LEU A 224 -7.72 -26.70 -18.28
CA LEU A 224 -7.35 -27.48 -17.08
C LEU A 224 -5.83 -27.59 -16.87
N LYS A 225 -5.03 -27.71 -17.96
CA LYS A 225 -3.57 -27.83 -17.86
C LYS A 225 -2.94 -26.58 -17.24
N VAL A 226 -3.40 -25.40 -17.65
CA VAL A 226 -2.93 -24.12 -17.10
C VAL A 226 -3.38 -23.96 -15.65
N ALA A 227 -4.64 -24.26 -15.34
CA ALA A 227 -5.17 -24.21 -13.99
C ALA A 227 -4.39 -25.14 -13.02
N LYS A 228 -4.09 -26.37 -13.41
CA LYS A 228 -3.25 -27.29 -12.63
C LYS A 228 -1.86 -26.71 -12.35
N LYS A 229 -1.25 -26.03 -13.34
CA LYS A 229 0.06 -25.40 -13.15
C LYS A 229 -0.02 -24.21 -12.18
N ILE A 230 -1.07 -23.38 -12.24
CA ILE A 230 -1.31 -22.29 -11.28
C ILE A 230 -1.43 -22.86 -9.86
N VAL A 231 -2.20 -23.94 -9.67
CA VAL A 231 -2.35 -24.60 -8.36
C VAL A 231 -0.99 -25.12 -7.85
N LEU A 232 -0.18 -25.72 -8.72
CA LEU A 232 1.16 -26.20 -8.34
C LEU A 232 2.07 -25.03 -7.91
N LEU A 233 2.09 -23.94 -8.68
CA LEU A 233 2.85 -22.73 -8.34
C LEU A 233 2.38 -22.12 -7.00
N SER A 234 1.08 -22.16 -6.72
CA SER A 234 0.53 -21.72 -5.43
C SER A 234 1.02 -22.62 -4.28
N LYS A 235 1.04 -23.96 -4.47
CA LYS A 235 1.58 -24.90 -3.48
C LYS A 235 3.07 -24.66 -3.22
N ILE A 236 3.87 -24.40 -4.26
CA ILE A 236 5.28 -24.04 -4.12
C ILE A 236 5.43 -22.77 -3.28
N GLY A 237 4.60 -21.73 -3.51
CA GLY A 237 4.60 -20.52 -2.70
C GLY A 237 4.19 -20.72 -1.23
N GLN A 238 3.51 -21.82 -0.90
CA GLN A 238 3.24 -22.20 0.50
C GLN A 238 4.40 -22.98 1.14
N ALA A 239 5.24 -23.63 0.36
CA ALA A 239 6.29 -24.55 0.82
C ALA A 239 7.71 -23.97 0.74
N ASP A 240 7.95 -23.04 -0.18
CA ASP A 240 9.27 -22.47 -0.46
C ASP A 240 9.30 -20.96 -0.22
N ILE A 241 10.22 -20.51 0.66
CA ILE A 241 10.32 -19.11 1.08
C ILE A 241 10.73 -18.19 -0.08
N TYR A 242 11.64 -18.61 -0.99
CA TYR A 242 12.05 -17.80 -2.12
C TYR A 242 10.88 -17.49 -3.05
N ARG A 243 10.03 -18.50 -3.28
CA ARG A 243 8.82 -18.32 -4.06
C ARG A 243 7.79 -17.49 -3.31
N ALA A 244 7.61 -17.71 -2.01
CA ALA A 244 6.67 -16.97 -1.16
C ALA A 244 6.95 -15.46 -1.18
N VAL A 245 8.20 -15.05 -0.96
CA VAL A 245 8.61 -13.63 -0.96
C VAL A 245 8.29 -12.97 -2.30
N THR A 246 8.68 -13.61 -3.41
CA THR A 246 8.42 -13.07 -4.76
C THR A 246 6.92 -13.04 -5.07
N ASN A 247 6.16 -14.04 -4.62
CA ASN A 247 4.72 -14.09 -4.82
C ASN A 247 4.00 -12.98 -4.04
N ASN A 248 4.41 -12.74 -2.79
CA ASN A 248 3.83 -11.69 -1.96
C ASN A 248 4.20 -10.30 -2.46
N LYS A 249 5.44 -10.06 -2.92
CA LYS A 249 5.81 -8.81 -3.60
C LYS A 249 4.89 -8.53 -4.79
N GLY A 250 4.57 -9.54 -5.58
CA GLY A 250 3.63 -9.41 -6.70
C GLY A 250 2.20 -9.05 -6.27
N ILE A 251 1.75 -9.53 -5.10
CA ILE A 251 0.47 -9.12 -4.48
C ILE A 251 0.55 -7.66 -4.04
N MET A 252 1.65 -7.30 -3.35
CA MET A 252 1.85 -5.94 -2.84
C MET A 252 1.98 -4.90 -3.96
N ASN A 253 2.52 -5.24 -5.13
CA ASN A 253 2.49 -4.34 -6.29
C ASN A 253 1.09 -3.78 -6.56
N GLY A 254 0.05 -4.60 -6.51
CA GLY A 254 -1.33 -4.16 -6.67
C GLY A 254 -1.85 -3.39 -5.46
N ILE A 255 -1.57 -3.87 -4.26
CA ILE A 255 -2.01 -3.24 -3.01
C ILE A 255 -1.39 -1.85 -2.85
N ASP A 256 -0.07 -1.76 -2.92
CA ASP A 256 0.67 -0.52 -2.68
C ASP A 256 0.35 0.55 -3.72
N SER A 257 0.15 0.16 -4.98
CA SER A 257 -0.23 1.11 -6.02
C SER A 257 -1.54 1.83 -5.70
N VAL A 258 -2.52 1.14 -5.08
CA VAL A 258 -3.78 1.76 -4.65
C VAL A 258 -3.60 2.52 -3.34
N LEU A 259 -2.80 2.01 -2.39
CA LEU A 259 -2.50 2.69 -1.13
C LEU A 259 -1.81 4.04 -1.37
N VAL A 260 -0.81 4.08 -2.24
CA VAL A 260 -0.09 5.30 -2.63
C VAL A 260 -1.05 6.28 -3.31
N ALA A 261 -1.85 5.80 -4.28
CA ALA A 261 -2.84 6.62 -5.00
C ALA A 261 -3.89 7.22 -4.06
N THR A 262 -4.27 6.53 -2.99
CA THR A 262 -5.29 6.96 -2.02
C THR A 262 -4.71 7.64 -0.77
N GLY A 263 -3.37 7.83 -0.73
CA GLY A 263 -2.69 8.49 0.39
C GLY A 263 -2.75 7.71 1.70
N ASN A 264 -2.94 6.40 1.64
CA ASN A 264 -2.91 5.49 2.78
C ASN A 264 -1.47 5.07 3.14
N ASP A 265 -1.28 4.58 4.34
CA ASP A 265 0.03 4.16 4.86
C ASP A 265 0.44 2.79 4.32
N TYR A 266 1.09 2.78 3.13
CA TYR A 266 1.59 1.55 2.52
C TYR A 266 2.68 0.87 3.35
N ARG A 267 3.53 1.62 4.08
CA ARG A 267 4.61 1.04 4.91
C ARG A 267 4.05 0.29 6.12
N GLY A 268 3.01 0.84 6.76
CA GLY A 268 2.30 0.16 7.84
C GLY A 268 1.61 -1.12 7.36
N VAL A 269 1.00 -1.09 6.17
CA VAL A 269 0.39 -2.27 5.55
C VAL A 269 1.43 -3.32 5.17
N GLU A 270 2.57 -2.93 4.58
CA GLU A 270 3.67 -3.84 4.26
C GLU A 270 4.21 -4.54 5.51
N ALA A 271 4.50 -3.78 6.57
CA ALA A 271 4.97 -4.32 7.84
C ALA A 271 3.98 -5.35 8.44
N ALA A 272 2.69 -4.99 8.49
CA ALA A 272 1.65 -5.89 8.98
C ALA A 272 1.53 -7.15 8.10
N THR A 273 1.61 -6.99 6.79
CA THR A 273 1.51 -8.09 5.82
C THR A 273 2.67 -9.07 5.95
N ALA A 274 3.89 -8.60 6.18
CA ALA A 274 5.05 -9.45 6.42
C ALA A 274 4.88 -10.30 7.69
N VAL A 275 4.38 -9.70 8.77
CA VAL A 275 4.05 -10.43 10.01
C VAL A 275 2.94 -11.46 9.76
N TRP A 276 1.89 -11.08 9.03
CA TRP A 276 0.77 -11.97 8.70
C TRP A 276 1.20 -13.16 7.83
N ALA A 277 2.11 -12.95 6.88
CA ALA A 277 2.68 -14.01 6.06
C ALA A 277 3.48 -15.03 6.88
N ASN A 278 3.99 -14.63 8.06
CA ASN A 278 4.77 -15.48 8.98
C ASN A 278 3.98 -16.00 10.20
N LYS A 279 2.67 -15.83 10.22
CA LYS A 279 1.82 -16.14 11.40
C LYS A 279 1.87 -17.57 11.92
N ASN A 280 2.31 -18.52 11.10
CA ASN A 280 2.43 -19.94 11.47
C ASN A 280 3.90 -20.35 11.71
N GLY A 281 4.80 -19.40 11.97
CA GLY A 281 6.23 -19.66 12.21
C GLY A 281 7.09 -19.81 10.96
N ALA A 282 6.48 -19.74 9.76
CA ALA A 282 7.20 -19.74 8.49
C ALA A 282 6.56 -18.72 7.54
N TYR A 283 7.40 -18.01 6.80
CA TYR A 283 6.94 -17.05 5.79
C TYR A 283 6.36 -17.77 4.59
N THR A 284 5.08 -17.57 4.30
CA THR A 284 4.34 -18.25 3.25
C THR A 284 3.60 -17.27 2.32
N SER A 285 3.17 -17.76 1.16
CA SER A 285 2.33 -16.98 0.25
C SER A 285 1.01 -16.59 0.89
N LEU A 286 0.61 -15.32 0.71
CA LEU A 286 -0.66 -14.74 1.17
C LEU A 286 -1.85 -15.25 0.34
N SER A 287 -1.61 -15.66 -0.91
CA SER A 287 -2.63 -16.18 -1.79
C SER A 287 -2.62 -17.69 -1.85
N LYS A 288 -3.80 -18.28 -2.08
CA LYS A 288 -3.99 -19.72 -2.31
C LYS A 288 -4.86 -19.93 -3.53
N TRP A 289 -4.43 -20.85 -4.39
CA TRP A 289 -5.17 -21.27 -5.58
C TRP A 289 -5.44 -22.76 -5.55
N LYS A 290 -6.67 -23.16 -5.84
CA LYS A 290 -7.10 -24.55 -5.91
C LYS A 290 -8.13 -24.74 -7.01
N ILE A 291 -8.29 -25.97 -7.51
CA ILE A 291 -9.42 -26.35 -8.35
C ILE A 291 -10.49 -26.93 -7.43
N GLU A 292 -11.69 -26.35 -7.50
CA GLU A 292 -12.91 -26.83 -6.86
C GLU A 292 -13.90 -27.17 -7.99
N GLU A 293 -14.31 -28.41 -8.04
CA GLU A 293 -15.14 -28.92 -9.14
C GLU A 293 -14.49 -28.64 -10.51
N ASP A 294 -15.10 -27.84 -11.34
CA ASP A 294 -14.64 -27.40 -12.66
C ASP A 294 -14.13 -25.96 -12.70
N ARG A 295 -13.80 -25.36 -11.53
CA ARG A 295 -13.41 -23.96 -11.42
C ARG A 295 -12.07 -23.78 -10.73
N LEU A 296 -11.31 -22.80 -11.20
CA LEU A 296 -10.09 -22.33 -10.50
C LEU A 296 -10.49 -21.27 -9.47
N VAL A 297 -10.30 -21.58 -8.19
CA VAL A 297 -10.62 -20.68 -7.08
C VAL A 297 -9.35 -20.11 -6.49
N GLY A 298 -9.29 -18.78 -6.44
CA GLY A 298 -8.20 -18.01 -5.84
C GLY A 298 -8.65 -17.22 -4.61
N THR A 299 -7.83 -17.20 -3.58
CA THR A 299 -8.08 -16.42 -2.36
C THR A 299 -6.83 -15.68 -1.92
N VAL A 300 -7.01 -14.52 -1.30
CA VAL A 300 -5.97 -13.77 -0.59
C VAL A 300 -6.53 -13.25 0.72
N THR A 301 -5.70 -13.15 1.76
CA THR A 301 -6.06 -12.48 3.01
C THR A 301 -4.89 -11.60 3.45
N VAL A 302 -5.15 -10.31 3.65
CA VAL A 302 -4.16 -9.29 3.99
C VAL A 302 -4.68 -8.35 5.09
N PRO A 303 -3.82 -7.86 5.99
CA PRO A 303 -4.19 -6.83 6.95
C PRO A 303 -4.20 -5.46 6.27
N LEU A 304 -5.34 -4.76 6.32
CA LEU A 304 -5.52 -3.47 5.66
C LEU A 304 -6.04 -2.42 6.64
N ALA A 305 -5.15 -1.89 7.47
CA ALA A 305 -5.43 -0.75 8.34
C ALA A 305 -5.39 0.54 7.53
N ILE A 306 -6.50 0.85 6.83
CA ILE A 306 -6.62 1.96 5.90
C ILE A 306 -7.84 2.84 6.24
N GLY A 307 -7.93 4.01 5.63
CA GLY A 307 -9.06 4.91 5.77
C GLY A 307 -9.41 5.67 4.50
N VAL A 308 -10.58 6.26 4.50
CA VAL A 308 -11.08 7.16 3.44
C VAL A 308 -11.17 8.62 3.92
N VAL A 309 -10.89 8.86 5.19
CA VAL A 309 -10.89 10.17 5.82
C VAL A 309 -9.68 10.33 6.74
N GLY A 310 -9.33 11.59 7.05
CA GLY A 310 -8.21 11.91 7.95
C GLY A 310 -6.86 12.01 7.24
N GLY A 311 -5.80 12.23 8.02
CA GLY A 311 -4.46 12.41 7.50
C GLY A 311 -4.37 13.53 6.44
N SER A 312 -3.57 13.31 5.41
CA SER A 312 -3.39 14.24 4.29
C SER A 312 -4.41 14.09 3.15
N ILE A 313 -5.40 13.18 3.29
CA ILE A 313 -6.34 12.84 2.20
C ILE A 313 -7.05 14.09 1.64
N LYS A 314 -7.57 14.95 2.52
CA LYS A 314 -8.27 16.19 2.10
C LYS A 314 -7.34 17.29 1.60
N ALA A 315 -6.07 17.30 2.03
CA ALA A 315 -5.10 18.32 1.67
C ALA A 315 -4.41 18.05 0.33
N ARG A 316 -4.39 16.80 -0.13
CA ARG A 316 -3.69 16.36 -1.33
C ARG A 316 -4.64 16.25 -2.52
N ARG A 317 -4.43 17.11 -3.54
CA ARG A 317 -5.25 17.13 -4.77
C ARG A 317 -5.14 15.85 -5.60
N ASP A 318 -3.96 15.24 -5.65
CA ASP A 318 -3.71 13.96 -6.31
C ASP A 318 -4.51 12.82 -5.65
N VAL A 319 -4.59 12.81 -4.32
CA VAL A 319 -5.42 11.86 -3.57
C VAL A 319 -6.92 12.10 -3.79
N GLN A 320 -7.36 13.37 -3.79
CA GLN A 320 -8.75 13.71 -4.10
C GLN A 320 -9.16 13.26 -5.51
N GLN A 321 -8.28 13.40 -6.50
CA GLN A 321 -8.50 12.87 -7.85
C GLN A 321 -8.71 11.35 -7.82
N SER A 322 -7.94 10.63 -7.05
CA SER A 322 -8.07 9.18 -6.88
C SER A 322 -9.42 8.79 -6.24
N PHE A 323 -9.86 9.52 -5.22
CA PHE A 323 -11.17 9.30 -4.63
C PHE A 323 -12.32 9.69 -5.58
N SER A 324 -12.13 10.66 -6.48
CA SER A 324 -13.12 10.98 -7.52
C SER A 324 -13.34 9.82 -8.49
N LEU A 325 -12.29 9.03 -8.79
CA LEU A 325 -12.41 7.80 -9.60
C LEU A 325 -13.15 6.68 -8.84
N LEU A 326 -12.84 6.50 -7.56
CA LEU A 326 -13.47 5.48 -6.70
C LEU A 326 -14.93 5.80 -6.36
N GLY A 327 -15.32 7.07 -6.44
CA GLY A 327 -16.64 7.56 -6.05
C GLY A 327 -16.87 7.52 -4.53
N ASN A 328 -18.13 7.45 -4.13
CA ASN A 328 -18.48 7.31 -2.71
C ASN A 328 -18.17 5.89 -2.24
N ILE A 329 -17.06 5.74 -1.49
CA ILE A 329 -16.55 4.46 -1.02
C ILE A 329 -16.26 4.53 0.48
N SER A 330 -16.66 3.51 1.24
CA SER A 330 -16.31 3.35 2.64
C SER A 330 -14.90 2.74 2.80
N ALA A 331 -14.32 2.86 3.99
CA ALA A 331 -13.03 2.22 4.28
C ALA A 331 -13.10 0.69 4.14
N LYS A 332 -14.24 0.09 4.49
CA LYS A 332 -14.48 -1.34 4.25
C LYS A 332 -14.41 -1.68 2.77
N GLN A 333 -15.15 -0.98 1.94
CA GLN A 333 -15.18 -1.20 0.50
C GLN A 333 -13.81 -0.93 -0.17
N LEU A 334 -13.11 0.12 0.27
CA LEU A 334 -11.76 0.40 -0.24
C LEU A 334 -10.78 -0.74 0.09
N ALA A 335 -10.82 -1.29 1.30
CA ALA A 335 -10.01 -2.45 1.67
C ALA A 335 -10.33 -3.67 0.80
N GLU A 336 -11.61 -3.93 0.53
CA GLU A 336 -12.07 -5.02 -0.36
C GLU A 336 -11.56 -4.85 -1.80
N VAL A 337 -11.60 -3.62 -2.33
CA VAL A 337 -11.04 -3.28 -3.65
C VAL A 337 -9.52 -3.45 -3.68
N ILE A 338 -8.80 -3.00 -2.64
CA ILE A 338 -7.35 -3.14 -2.52
C ILE A 338 -6.94 -4.62 -2.51
N ALA A 339 -7.57 -5.44 -1.65
CA ALA A 339 -7.27 -6.88 -1.57
C ALA A 339 -7.54 -7.59 -2.91
N THR A 340 -8.63 -7.23 -3.60
CA THR A 340 -8.97 -7.78 -4.91
C THR A 340 -7.95 -7.37 -5.97
N THR A 341 -7.44 -6.13 -5.94
CA THR A 341 -6.39 -5.65 -6.85
C THR A 341 -5.08 -6.41 -6.62
N GLY A 342 -4.71 -6.68 -5.38
CA GLY A 342 -3.57 -7.53 -5.04
C GLY A 342 -3.72 -8.97 -5.58
N LEU A 343 -4.90 -9.57 -5.42
CA LEU A 343 -5.19 -10.89 -5.98
C LEU A 343 -5.14 -10.89 -7.51
N ALA A 344 -5.59 -9.81 -8.16
CA ALA A 344 -5.54 -9.65 -9.61
C ALA A 344 -4.08 -9.62 -10.13
N ASN A 345 -3.20 -8.86 -9.48
CA ASN A 345 -1.78 -8.84 -9.83
C ASN A 345 -1.12 -10.20 -9.62
N ASN A 346 -1.42 -10.89 -8.52
CA ASN A 346 -0.93 -12.24 -8.26
C ASN A 346 -1.38 -13.22 -9.34
N PHE A 347 -2.67 -13.23 -9.69
CA PHE A 347 -3.22 -14.11 -10.72
C PHE A 347 -2.55 -13.89 -12.07
N SER A 348 -2.39 -12.63 -12.52
CA SER A 348 -1.73 -12.34 -13.79
C SER A 348 -0.30 -12.85 -13.84
N ALA A 349 0.46 -12.74 -12.75
CA ALA A 349 1.82 -13.28 -12.68
C ALA A 349 1.82 -14.80 -12.76
N LEU A 350 0.95 -15.49 -12.02
CA LEU A 350 0.81 -16.94 -12.05
C LEU A 350 0.38 -17.43 -13.44
N LEU A 351 -0.57 -16.75 -14.07
CA LEU A 351 -1.03 -17.07 -15.42
C LEU A 351 0.10 -16.91 -16.45
N ALA A 352 0.87 -15.82 -16.37
CA ALA A 352 2.00 -15.57 -17.25
C ALA A 352 3.07 -16.68 -17.13
N ILE A 353 3.46 -17.04 -15.90
CA ILE A 353 4.41 -18.14 -15.62
C ILE A 353 3.86 -19.49 -16.13
N SER A 354 2.54 -19.68 -16.03
CA SER A 354 1.89 -20.93 -16.45
C SER A 354 1.73 -21.07 -17.96
N THR A 355 1.91 -19.98 -18.72
CA THR A 355 1.70 -19.93 -20.17
C THR A 355 2.98 -19.52 -20.92
N LYS A 356 3.13 -18.22 -21.26
CA LYS A 356 4.18 -17.69 -22.14
C LYS A 356 5.46 -17.28 -21.41
N GLY A 357 5.46 -17.26 -20.07
CA GLY A 357 6.52 -16.69 -19.24
C GLY A 357 6.40 -15.17 -19.04
N ILE A 358 7.03 -14.66 -17.99
CA ILE A 358 6.95 -13.25 -17.60
C ILE A 358 7.70 -12.35 -18.57
N GLN A 359 8.85 -12.80 -19.11
CA GLN A 359 9.69 -11.97 -19.98
C GLN A 359 8.97 -11.48 -21.24
N ALA A 360 8.11 -12.30 -21.86
CA ALA A 360 7.40 -11.91 -23.07
C ALA A 360 6.51 -10.66 -22.91
N GLY A 361 5.99 -10.39 -21.72
CA GLY A 361 5.24 -9.17 -21.39
C GLY A 361 6.14 -7.97 -21.08
N HIS A 362 7.17 -8.18 -20.26
CA HIS A 362 8.12 -7.13 -19.86
C HIS A 362 8.92 -6.57 -21.03
N MET A 363 9.31 -7.42 -21.96
CA MET A 363 10.12 -7.02 -23.14
C MET A 363 9.41 -6.00 -24.05
N LYS A 364 8.08 -6.10 -24.21
CA LYS A 364 7.32 -5.12 -24.98
C LYS A 364 7.29 -3.72 -24.32
N LEU A 365 7.25 -3.68 -23.00
CA LEU A 365 7.24 -2.44 -22.23
C LEU A 365 8.64 -1.84 -22.12
N GLN A 366 9.66 -2.67 -21.98
CA GLN A 366 11.05 -2.25 -22.05
C GLN A 366 11.36 -1.59 -23.41
N ALA A 367 10.86 -2.15 -24.52
CA ALA A 367 10.98 -1.52 -25.83
C ALA A 367 10.40 -0.10 -25.86
N ARG A 368 9.23 0.14 -25.25
CA ARG A 368 8.63 1.48 -25.17
C ARG A 368 9.48 2.44 -24.35
N ASN A 369 10.03 1.99 -23.23
CA ASN A 369 10.91 2.81 -22.41
C ASN A 369 12.21 3.17 -23.14
N LEU A 370 12.82 2.21 -23.85
CA LEU A 370 14.01 2.44 -24.66
C LEU A 370 13.74 3.52 -25.75
N VAL A 371 12.63 3.37 -26.44
CA VAL A 371 12.23 4.31 -27.51
C VAL A 371 11.90 5.70 -26.95
N ALA A 372 11.30 5.79 -25.76
CA ALA A 372 10.99 7.07 -25.11
C ALA A 372 12.24 7.92 -24.83
N THR A 373 13.40 7.30 -24.58
CA THR A 373 14.67 7.98 -24.31
C THR A 373 15.41 8.45 -25.58
N LEU A 374 14.96 8.01 -26.76
CA LEU A 374 15.59 8.39 -28.02
C LEU A 374 15.31 9.85 -28.39
N LYS A 375 16.35 10.56 -28.86
CA LYS A 375 16.21 11.87 -29.50
C LYS A 375 15.71 11.68 -30.93
N ALA A 376 14.42 11.41 -31.10
CA ALA A 376 13.77 11.09 -32.35
C ALA A 376 12.36 11.67 -32.43
N SER A 377 11.84 11.88 -33.62
CA SER A 377 10.44 12.25 -33.85
C SER A 377 9.49 11.11 -33.42
N GLU A 378 8.22 11.41 -33.18
CA GLU A 378 7.23 10.39 -32.83
C GLU A 378 7.04 9.32 -33.93
N GLY A 379 7.18 9.73 -35.20
CA GLY A 379 7.16 8.81 -36.36
C GLY A 379 8.36 7.83 -36.33
N GLU A 380 9.57 8.35 -36.12
CA GLU A 380 10.78 7.53 -35.99
C GLU A 380 10.67 6.57 -34.79
N LYS A 381 10.19 7.07 -33.65
CA LYS A 381 9.97 6.27 -32.45
C LYS A 381 9.00 5.10 -32.70
N ALA A 382 7.92 5.35 -33.44
CA ALA A 382 6.94 4.29 -33.75
C ALA A 382 7.58 3.20 -34.63
N ILE A 383 8.41 3.56 -35.60
CA ILE A 383 9.09 2.61 -36.51
C ILE A 383 10.15 1.81 -35.71
N VAL A 384 10.98 2.49 -34.89
CA VAL A 384 11.97 1.82 -34.03
C VAL A 384 11.30 0.84 -33.08
N LEU A 385 10.19 1.23 -32.45
CA LEU A 385 9.42 0.34 -31.57
C LEU A 385 8.97 -0.93 -32.28
N LYS A 386 8.47 -0.79 -33.51
CA LYS A 386 8.04 -1.92 -34.33
C LYS A 386 9.23 -2.85 -34.66
N LYS A 387 10.38 -2.30 -35.11
CA LYS A 387 11.61 -3.07 -35.41
C LYS A 387 12.14 -3.80 -34.16
N LEU A 388 12.15 -3.16 -32.97
CA LEU A 388 12.53 -3.81 -31.70
C LEU A 388 11.61 -4.98 -31.36
N GLN A 389 10.30 -4.85 -31.58
CA GLN A 389 9.33 -5.92 -31.32
C GLN A 389 9.46 -7.09 -32.29
N GLU A 390 9.71 -6.82 -33.57
CA GLU A 390 9.90 -7.83 -34.63
C GLU A 390 11.22 -8.59 -34.46
N SER A 391 12.31 -7.87 -34.20
CA SER A 391 13.65 -8.46 -34.00
C SER A 391 13.83 -9.14 -32.64
N LYS A 392 12.97 -8.84 -31.66
CA LYS A 392 13.09 -9.25 -30.24
C LYS A 392 14.42 -8.81 -29.59
N LYS A 393 15.09 -7.79 -30.14
CA LYS A 393 16.31 -7.20 -29.58
C LYS A 393 15.95 -5.95 -28.78
N TYR A 394 15.84 -6.07 -27.47
CA TYR A 394 15.38 -4.98 -26.59
C TYR A 394 16.55 -4.35 -25.84
N THR A 395 17.55 -3.84 -26.58
CA THR A 395 18.71 -3.15 -26.05
C THR A 395 18.79 -1.70 -26.56
N GLN A 396 19.54 -0.87 -25.85
CA GLN A 396 19.71 0.53 -26.25
C GLN A 396 20.49 0.64 -27.55
N GLU A 397 21.49 -0.22 -27.75
CA GLU A 397 22.30 -0.31 -28.97
C GLU A 397 21.42 -0.63 -30.17
N ALA A 398 20.54 -1.64 -30.08
CA ALA A 398 19.62 -1.99 -31.16
C ALA A 398 18.64 -0.85 -31.47
N ALA A 399 18.17 -0.10 -30.46
CA ALA A 399 17.30 1.04 -30.68
C ALA A 399 18.01 2.18 -31.43
N PHE A 400 19.28 2.45 -31.12
CA PHE A 400 20.11 3.42 -31.86
C PHE A 400 20.45 2.95 -33.27
N GLU A 401 20.74 1.67 -33.45
CA GLU A 401 21.02 1.06 -34.75
C GLU A 401 19.82 1.22 -35.70
N PHE A 402 18.62 0.82 -35.23
CA PHE A 402 17.39 0.97 -36.02
C PHE A 402 17.04 2.44 -36.31
N LEU A 403 17.26 3.35 -35.37
CA LEU A 403 17.07 4.78 -35.62
C LEU A 403 18.03 5.28 -36.71
N SER A 404 19.29 4.84 -36.69
CA SER A 404 20.30 5.22 -37.67
C SER A 404 19.98 4.68 -39.06
N GLU A 405 19.47 3.46 -39.17
CA GLU A 405 19.00 2.88 -40.44
C GLU A 405 17.85 3.72 -41.03
N ILE A 406 16.81 4.02 -40.25
CA ILE A 406 15.65 4.80 -40.69
C ILE A 406 16.08 6.16 -41.25
N ARG A 407 17.06 6.81 -40.63
CA ARG A 407 17.57 8.12 -41.08
C ARG A 407 18.44 8.05 -42.32
N LYS A 408 19.08 6.90 -42.58
CA LYS A 408 19.80 6.66 -43.83
C LYS A 408 18.85 6.42 -45.00
N ASP A 409 17.75 5.72 -44.79
CA ASP A 409 16.75 5.41 -45.81
C ASP A 409 15.87 6.62 -46.18
N GLN A 410 15.91 7.70 -45.38
CA GLN A 410 15.20 8.96 -45.62
C GLN A 410 16.08 10.04 -46.33
N LYS A 411 17.36 9.76 -46.55
CA LYS A 411 18.29 10.59 -47.35
C LYS A 411 18.40 10.07 -48.74
#